data_e43d50aed32ad67257f378d9dc713b90
#
_entry.id   e43d50aed32ad67257f378d9dc713b90
#
_cell.length_a   1.000
_cell.length_b   1.000
_cell.length_c   1.000
_cell.angle_alpha   90.00
_cell.angle_beta   90.00
_cell.angle_gamma   90.00
#
_symmetry.space_group_name_H-M   'P 1'
#
loop_
_entity.id
_entity.type
_entity.pdbx_description
1 polymer ?
#
loop_
_entity_poly.entity_id
_entity_poly.type
_entity_poly.pdbx_seq_one_letter_code
_entity_poly.pdbx_strand_id
1 'polypeptide(L)'
;MKRKKIFIGFMTLLNIAFLSLQLLAMGSLGLGFELPVFSLVVPLLLVLNLAFFIFWLVRFQWPLLLTVLAISLGYEELQLLYQIEDNGIRIESGISVMSYNVRSFNRFKWIDASNIPDKIENFINEVQPDIVCFQEYAQKEAPDFKDYPYKIFKPYVSRGQIGSCIISKFPLFNSNSISFEASTNGGMYADFLWKKDTLRLYNVHFESMRIDSKDTLIAAEYYQKLRVKIKEVSHIQKEQVVQFNAIKNRHDYPEIICTDLNNNAFSKSYLNLKQGRQDAFLERGEGFGATYDFLYFPLRIDFILTSPKLNVLSYKTHRVKLSDHKPISALIQWP
;
A
#
# COMPACT_ATOMS: atom_id res chain seq x y z
N MET A 1 -22.26 -1.40 -44.56
CA MET A 1 -23.18 -1.12 -43.43
C MET A 1 -23.36 -2.28 -42.46
N LYS A 2 -23.72 -3.50 -42.86
CA LYS A 2 -24.00 -4.65 -41.96
C LYS A 2 -22.80 -5.01 -41.05
N ARG A 3 -21.57 -5.11 -41.60
CA ARG A 3 -20.34 -5.40 -40.84
C ARG A 3 -20.05 -4.35 -39.74
N LYS A 4 -20.29 -3.05 -40.01
CA LYS A 4 -20.08 -1.98 -39.04
C LYS A 4 -21.07 -2.08 -37.88
N LYS A 5 -22.34 -2.44 -38.14
CA LYS A 5 -23.36 -2.64 -37.08
C LYS A 5 -23.02 -3.85 -36.20
N ILE A 6 -22.58 -4.96 -36.82
CA ILE A 6 -22.16 -6.17 -36.08
C ILE A 6 -20.98 -5.86 -35.16
N PHE A 7 -19.97 -5.16 -35.67
CA PHE A 7 -18.79 -4.74 -34.87
C PHE A 7 -19.19 -3.87 -33.68
N ILE A 8 -20.04 -2.84 -33.89
CA ILE A 8 -20.54 -1.96 -32.82
C ILE A 8 -21.31 -2.79 -31.78
N GLY A 9 -22.19 -3.70 -32.22
CA GLY A 9 -22.95 -4.57 -31.31
C GLY A 9 -22.03 -5.44 -30.44
N PHE A 10 -21.02 -6.07 -31.05
CA PHE A 10 -20.02 -6.87 -30.33
C PHE A 10 -19.25 -6.05 -29.29
N MET A 11 -18.75 -4.87 -29.67
CA MET A 11 -18.01 -3.98 -28.74
C MET A 11 -18.92 -3.47 -27.61
N THR A 12 -20.21 -3.24 -27.87
CA THR A 12 -21.19 -2.87 -26.84
C THR A 12 -21.40 -3.99 -25.85
N LEU A 13 -21.58 -5.25 -26.31
CA LEU A 13 -21.71 -6.41 -25.43
C LEU A 13 -20.46 -6.62 -24.57
N LEU A 14 -19.28 -6.46 -25.15
CA LEU A 14 -18.01 -6.55 -24.42
C LEU A 14 -17.91 -5.47 -23.34
N ASN A 15 -18.30 -4.23 -23.66
CA ASN A 15 -18.33 -3.13 -22.68
C ASN A 15 -19.34 -3.40 -21.54
N ILE A 16 -20.52 -3.93 -21.85
CA ILE A 16 -21.51 -4.35 -20.82
C ILE A 16 -20.91 -5.43 -19.92
N ALA A 17 -20.19 -6.41 -20.49
CA ALA A 17 -19.54 -7.45 -19.70
C ALA A 17 -18.49 -6.87 -18.73
N PHE A 18 -17.63 -5.96 -19.18
CA PHE A 18 -16.65 -5.32 -18.30
C PHE A 18 -17.29 -4.42 -17.24
N LEU A 19 -18.34 -3.68 -17.56
CA LEU A 19 -19.11 -2.91 -16.57
C LEU A 19 -19.72 -3.85 -15.52
N SER A 20 -20.34 -4.96 -15.97
CA SER A 20 -20.95 -5.94 -15.05
C SER A 20 -19.92 -6.59 -14.14
N LEU A 21 -18.74 -6.93 -14.67
CA LEU A 21 -17.62 -7.46 -13.87
C LEU A 21 -17.10 -6.43 -12.87
N GLN A 22 -17.00 -5.16 -13.26
CA GLN A 22 -16.61 -4.07 -12.36
C GLN A 22 -17.62 -3.95 -11.20
N LEU A 23 -18.91 -3.88 -11.51
CA LEU A 23 -19.98 -3.79 -10.51
C LEU A 23 -19.98 -5.00 -9.57
N LEU A 24 -19.75 -6.21 -10.10
CA LEU A 24 -19.64 -7.43 -9.30
C LEU A 24 -18.42 -7.38 -8.38
N ALA A 25 -17.27 -6.93 -8.90
CA ALA A 25 -16.04 -6.81 -8.12
C ALA A 25 -16.20 -5.80 -6.97
N MET A 26 -16.75 -4.62 -7.24
CA MET A 26 -17.04 -3.58 -6.25
C MET A 26 -18.13 -4.03 -5.25
N GLY A 27 -19.22 -4.63 -5.74
CA GLY A 27 -20.32 -5.15 -4.92
C GLY A 27 -19.87 -6.28 -3.99
N SER A 28 -18.95 -7.15 -4.41
CA SER A 28 -18.40 -8.21 -3.55
C SER A 28 -17.70 -7.65 -2.32
N LEU A 29 -17.00 -6.52 -2.45
CA LEU A 29 -16.35 -5.84 -1.33
C LEU A 29 -17.37 -5.29 -0.32
N GLY A 30 -18.54 -4.81 -0.80
CA GLY A 30 -19.61 -4.27 0.04
C GLY A 30 -20.51 -5.34 0.68
N LEU A 31 -20.78 -6.44 -0.01
CA LEU A 31 -21.73 -7.48 0.42
C LEU A 31 -21.13 -8.54 1.37
N GLY A 32 -19.85 -8.44 1.70
CA GLY A 32 -19.21 -9.30 2.72
C GLY A 32 -18.80 -10.70 2.26
N PHE A 33 -19.11 -11.12 1.04
CA PHE A 33 -18.48 -12.29 0.45
C PHE A 33 -17.29 -11.88 -0.41
N GLU A 34 -16.12 -12.20 0.07
CA GLU A 34 -14.87 -11.82 -0.60
C GLU A 34 -14.49 -12.85 -1.64
N LEU A 35 -14.31 -12.38 -2.86
CA LEU A 35 -13.47 -13.04 -3.83
C LEU A 35 -12.16 -12.24 -3.90
N PRO A 36 -11.11 -12.59 -3.12
CA PRO A 36 -9.87 -11.80 -3.02
C PRO A 36 -9.21 -11.53 -4.37
N VAL A 37 -9.45 -12.40 -5.36
CA VAL A 37 -9.00 -12.24 -6.74
C VAL A 37 -9.57 -10.95 -7.37
N PHE A 38 -10.75 -10.49 -6.95
CA PHE A 38 -11.35 -9.27 -7.53
C PHE A 38 -10.55 -8.02 -7.18
N SER A 39 -9.92 -7.94 -6.02
CA SER A 39 -9.05 -6.81 -5.67
C SER A 39 -7.90 -6.62 -6.67
N LEU A 40 -7.41 -7.71 -7.27
CA LEU A 40 -6.36 -7.66 -8.29
C LEU A 40 -6.89 -7.29 -9.69
N VAL A 41 -8.18 -7.53 -9.95
CA VAL A 41 -8.80 -7.33 -11.26
C VAL A 41 -9.44 -5.94 -11.37
N VAL A 42 -9.87 -5.33 -10.28
CA VAL A 42 -10.49 -3.99 -10.28
C VAL A 42 -9.67 -2.95 -11.03
N PRO A 43 -8.36 -2.78 -10.81
CA PRO A 43 -7.55 -1.81 -11.56
C PRO A 43 -7.59 -2.02 -13.07
N LEU A 44 -7.52 -3.29 -13.49
CA LEU A 44 -7.60 -3.65 -14.91
C LEU A 44 -8.96 -3.30 -15.51
N LEU A 45 -10.04 -3.59 -14.79
CA LEU A 45 -11.41 -3.28 -15.24
C LEU A 45 -11.63 -1.77 -15.37
N LEU A 46 -11.10 -0.97 -14.44
CA LEU A 46 -11.14 0.49 -14.52
C LEU A 46 -10.43 1.01 -15.77
N VAL A 47 -9.21 0.52 -16.04
CA VAL A 47 -8.44 0.90 -17.24
C VAL A 47 -9.16 0.48 -18.52
N LEU A 48 -9.75 -0.72 -18.57
CA LEU A 48 -10.52 -1.20 -19.73
C LEU A 48 -11.77 -0.35 -19.96
N ASN A 49 -12.52 0.00 -18.92
CA ASN A 49 -13.69 0.87 -19.06
C ASN A 49 -13.29 2.30 -19.49
N LEU A 50 -12.15 2.81 -19.03
CA LEU A 50 -11.60 4.08 -19.51
C LEU A 50 -11.20 4.01 -20.99
N ALA A 51 -10.60 2.91 -21.45
CA ALA A 51 -10.31 2.68 -22.86
C ALA A 51 -11.59 2.62 -23.72
N PHE A 52 -12.65 1.96 -23.21
CA PHE A 52 -13.97 1.99 -23.87
C PHE A 52 -14.59 3.38 -23.88
N PHE A 53 -14.41 4.18 -22.84
CA PHE A 53 -14.85 5.59 -22.82
C PHE A 53 -14.22 6.37 -23.99
N ILE A 54 -12.90 6.30 -24.14
CA ILE A 54 -12.20 6.98 -25.24
C ILE A 54 -12.67 6.43 -26.60
N PHE A 55 -12.82 5.11 -26.74
CA PHE A 55 -13.29 4.48 -27.97
C PHE A 55 -14.68 4.97 -28.40
N TRP A 56 -15.64 5.04 -27.46
CA TRP A 56 -16.99 5.50 -27.75
C TRP A 56 -17.08 7.01 -27.92
N LEU A 57 -16.27 7.78 -27.19
CA LEU A 57 -16.19 9.23 -27.33
C LEU A 57 -15.76 9.62 -28.76
N VAL A 58 -14.70 9.01 -29.30
CA VAL A 58 -14.22 9.27 -30.68
C VAL A 58 -15.27 8.85 -31.72
N ARG A 59 -16.13 7.89 -31.43
CA ARG A 59 -17.16 7.38 -32.36
C ARG A 59 -18.51 8.06 -32.23
N PHE A 60 -18.71 8.87 -31.19
CA PHE A 60 -20.01 9.52 -30.87
C PHE A 60 -21.18 8.52 -30.87
N GLN A 61 -21.01 7.35 -30.18
CA GLN A 61 -22.02 6.30 -30.10
C GLN A 61 -22.65 6.23 -28.74
N TRP A 62 -23.93 5.83 -28.66
CA TRP A 62 -24.71 5.75 -27.42
C TRP A 62 -24.07 4.91 -26.30
N PRO A 63 -23.25 3.83 -26.56
CA PRO A 63 -22.62 3.07 -25.47
C PRO A 63 -21.62 3.90 -24.65
N LEU A 64 -21.29 5.11 -25.08
CA LEU A 64 -20.58 6.09 -24.27
C LEU A 64 -21.23 6.27 -22.89
N LEU A 65 -22.57 6.24 -22.81
CA LEU A 65 -23.30 6.39 -21.55
C LEU A 65 -23.01 5.25 -20.57
N LEU A 66 -22.75 4.03 -21.07
CA LEU A 66 -22.35 2.90 -20.23
C LEU A 66 -20.99 3.11 -19.58
N THR A 67 -20.04 3.68 -20.34
CA THR A 67 -18.70 3.96 -19.80
C THR A 67 -18.69 5.16 -18.88
N VAL A 68 -19.52 6.18 -19.14
CA VAL A 68 -19.71 7.28 -18.18
C VAL A 68 -20.28 6.74 -16.87
N LEU A 69 -21.27 5.84 -16.93
CA LEU A 69 -21.83 5.19 -15.75
C LEU A 69 -20.76 4.38 -15.01
N ALA A 70 -19.95 3.57 -15.74
CA ALA A 70 -18.87 2.77 -15.15
C ALA A 70 -17.84 3.64 -14.40
N ILE A 71 -17.42 4.74 -15.01
CA ILE A 71 -16.47 5.71 -14.43
C ILE A 71 -17.09 6.41 -13.22
N SER A 72 -18.35 6.83 -13.32
CA SER A 72 -19.03 7.52 -12.21
C SER A 72 -19.20 6.62 -10.98
N LEU A 73 -19.58 5.35 -11.20
CA LEU A 73 -19.72 4.37 -10.12
C LEU A 73 -18.37 3.92 -9.55
N GLY A 74 -17.31 3.93 -10.35
CA GLY A 74 -15.94 3.58 -9.95
C GLY A 74 -15.07 4.79 -9.60
N TYR A 75 -15.66 5.95 -9.29
CA TYR A 75 -14.89 7.16 -9.06
C TYR A 75 -13.97 7.07 -7.84
N GLU A 76 -14.43 6.50 -6.74
CA GLU A 76 -13.63 6.28 -5.53
C GLU A 76 -12.47 5.32 -5.81
N GLU A 77 -12.72 4.23 -6.58
CA GLU A 77 -11.70 3.28 -6.99
C GLU A 77 -10.68 3.90 -7.96
N LEU A 78 -11.12 4.81 -8.83
CA LEU A 78 -10.19 5.58 -9.68
C LEU A 78 -9.24 6.43 -8.84
N GLN A 79 -9.71 7.05 -7.77
CA GLN A 79 -8.86 7.79 -6.84
C GLN A 79 -7.85 6.87 -6.11
N LEU A 80 -8.24 5.63 -5.77
CA LEU A 80 -7.32 4.63 -5.22
C LEU A 80 -6.24 4.22 -6.23
N LEU A 81 -6.53 4.28 -7.53
CA LEU A 81 -5.64 3.90 -8.61
C LEU A 81 -4.67 5.01 -9.02
N TYR A 82 -5.18 6.25 -9.13
CA TYR A 82 -4.44 7.37 -9.69
C TYR A 82 -4.83 8.69 -9.03
N GLN A 83 -3.81 9.46 -8.65
CA GLN A 83 -3.99 10.82 -8.13
C GLN A 83 -3.39 11.83 -9.10
N ILE A 84 -4.11 12.96 -9.27
CA ILE A 84 -3.62 14.10 -10.03
C ILE A 84 -2.87 15.00 -9.05
N GLU A 85 -1.68 15.46 -9.43
CA GLU A 85 -0.85 16.33 -8.59
C GLU A 85 -1.65 17.57 -8.15
N ASP A 86 -1.69 17.81 -6.85
CA ASP A 86 -2.23 19.03 -6.26
C ASP A 86 -1.09 20.01 -5.93
N ASN A 87 -0.82 20.93 -6.83
CA ASN A 87 0.26 21.92 -6.73
C ASN A 87 -0.01 23.04 -5.68
N GLY A 88 -0.99 22.88 -4.81
CA GLY A 88 -1.60 23.99 -4.05
C GLY A 88 -0.98 24.34 -2.70
N ILE A 89 -0.03 23.59 -2.11
CA ILE A 89 0.41 23.85 -0.74
C ILE A 89 1.87 24.24 -0.67
N ARG A 90 2.12 25.47 -0.15
CA ARG A 90 3.45 25.86 0.35
C ARG A 90 3.78 25.01 1.55
N ILE A 91 4.98 24.41 1.55
CA ILE A 91 5.48 23.54 2.61
C ILE A 91 5.62 24.38 3.88
N GLU A 92 4.72 24.19 4.81
CA GLU A 92 4.85 24.66 6.19
C GLU A 92 5.54 23.59 7.03
N SER A 93 5.94 23.93 8.24
CA SER A 93 6.64 23.02 9.15
C SER A 93 5.78 21.80 9.53
N GLY A 94 6.25 20.61 9.25
CA GLY A 94 5.63 19.33 9.60
C GLY A 94 6.67 18.29 10.03
N ILE A 95 6.22 17.07 10.33
CA ILE A 95 7.09 15.91 10.56
C ILE A 95 7.12 15.09 9.26
N SER A 96 8.31 14.83 8.77
CA SER A 96 8.52 13.94 7.62
C SER A 96 8.66 12.50 8.10
N VAL A 97 7.71 11.64 7.71
CA VAL A 97 7.70 10.21 8.06
C VAL A 97 7.87 9.39 6.79
N MET A 98 8.80 8.41 6.83
CA MET A 98 9.03 7.47 5.74
C MET A 98 8.66 6.05 6.16
N SER A 99 8.03 5.28 5.28
CA SER A 99 7.83 3.83 5.40
C SER A 99 8.63 3.12 4.31
N TYR A 100 9.38 2.09 4.70
CA TYR A 100 10.22 1.37 3.76
C TYR A 100 10.43 -0.10 4.16
N ASN A 101 9.87 -1.03 3.39
CA ASN A 101 10.27 -2.43 3.47
C ASN A 101 11.64 -2.60 2.78
N VAL A 102 12.67 -2.89 3.56
CA VAL A 102 14.08 -2.97 3.07
C VAL A 102 14.48 -4.39 2.68
N ARG A 103 13.55 -5.34 2.72
CA ARG A 103 13.77 -6.75 2.33
C ARG A 103 15.11 -7.29 2.84
N SER A 104 15.27 -7.19 4.16
CA SER A 104 16.48 -7.64 4.88
C SER A 104 17.80 -7.07 4.34
N PHE A 105 17.80 -5.83 3.77
CA PHE A 105 18.96 -5.17 3.19
C PHE A 105 19.68 -6.02 2.13
N ASN A 106 18.90 -6.73 1.31
CA ASN A 106 19.42 -7.64 0.27
C ASN A 106 20.27 -8.82 0.81
N ARG A 107 20.08 -9.21 2.06
CA ARG A 107 20.79 -10.35 2.69
C ARG A 107 20.76 -11.63 1.83
N PHE A 108 19.65 -11.88 1.17
CA PHE A 108 19.44 -13.07 0.35
C PHE A 108 19.77 -12.86 -1.13
N LYS A 109 20.44 -11.73 -1.48
CA LYS A 109 20.87 -11.41 -2.85
C LYS A 109 19.72 -11.39 -3.87
N TRP A 110 18.60 -10.80 -3.52
CA TRP A 110 17.44 -10.63 -4.41
C TRP A 110 17.75 -9.69 -5.58
N ILE A 111 18.59 -8.69 -5.32
CA ILE A 111 19.06 -7.70 -6.29
C ILE A 111 20.54 -8.03 -6.56
N ASP A 112 20.89 -8.16 -7.84
CA ASP A 112 22.28 -8.33 -8.28
C ASP A 112 23.00 -6.97 -8.25
N ALA A 113 23.23 -6.48 -7.03
CA ALA A 113 23.98 -5.24 -6.77
C ALA A 113 24.70 -5.35 -5.44
N SER A 114 25.90 -4.78 -5.39
CA SER A 114 26.72 -4.68 -4.18
C SER A 114 26.29 -3.49 -3.30
N ASN A 115 26.61 -3.58 -2.02
CA ASN A 115 26.50 -2.48 -1.04
C ASN A 115 25.08 -1.87 -0.96
N ILE A 116 24.06 -2.71 -1.00
CA ILE A 116 22.67 -2.25 -0.85
C ILE A 116 22.45 -1.55 0.50
N PRO A 117 22.96 -2.05 1.65
CA PRO A 117 22.82 -1.34 2.92
C PRO A 117 23.34 0.10 2.87
N ASP A 118 24.56 0.32 2.37
CA ASP A 118 25.17 1.65 2.27
C ASP A 118 24.39 2.57 1.31
N LYS A 119 23.86 2.00 0.23
CA LYS A 119 23.01 2.77 -0.71
C LYS A 119 21.69 3.17 -0.09
N ILE A 120 21.10 2.33 0.77
CA ILE A 120 19.88 2.66 1.53
C ILE A 120 20.20 3.78 2.53
N GLU A 121 21.34 3.70 3.25
CA GLU A 121 21.78 4.75 4.16
C GLU A 121 21.95 6.09 3.42
N ASN A 122 22.68 6.09 2.31
CA ASN A 122 22.87 7.29 1.49
C ASN A 122 21.56 7.88 1.00
N PHE A 123 20.62 7.04 0.56
CA PHE A 123 19.29 7.49 0.17
C PHE A 123 18.51 8.12 1.34
N ILE A 124 18.56 7.54 2.54
CA ILE A 124 17.94 8.11 3.74
C ILE A 124 18.59 9.45 4.09
N ASN A 125 19.92 9.52 4.01
CA ASN A 125 20.69 10.75 4.26
C ASN A 125 20.45 11.85 3.20
N GLU A 126 20.09 11.49 1.97
CA GLU A 126 19.69 12.45 0.93
C GLU A 126 18.29 13.00 1.17
N VAL A 127 17.33 12.13 1.50
CA VAL A 127 15.92 12.51 1.73
C VAL A 127 15.72 13.18 3.07
N GLN A 128 16.51 12.81 4.10
CA GLN A 128 16.50 13.38 5.46
C GLN A 128 15.12 13.36 6.15
N PRO A 129 14.34 12.26 6.08
CA PRO A 129 13.10 12.20 6.85
C PRO A 129 13.36 12.36 8.35
N ASP A 130 12.37 12.81 9.11
CA ASP A 130 12.51 12.94 10.56
C ASP A 130 12.38 11.59 11.27
N ILE A 131 11.55 10.71 10.72
CA ILE A 131 11.29 9.37 11.23
C ILE A 131 11.24 8.39 10.07
N VAL A 132 11.88 7.21 10.22
CA VAL A 132 11.80 6.11 9.25
C VAL A 132 11.30 4.85 9.93
N CYS A 133 10.24 4.27 9.36
CA CYS A 133 9.68 2.97 9.72
C CYS A 133 10.14 1.92 8.72
N PHE A 134 11.01 1.02 9.15
CA PHE A 134 11.48 -0.09 8.33
C PHE A 134 10.72 -1.37 8.63
N GLN A 135 10.26 -2.05 7.59
CA GLN A 135 9.78 -3.42 7.64
C GLN A 135 10.88 -4.37 7.10
N GLU A 136 10.84 -5.62 7.51
CA GLU A 136 11.87 -6.63 7.21
C GLU A 136 13.31 -6.16 7.53
N TYR A 137 13.46 -5.38 8.58
CA TYR A 137 14.75 -4.88 9.02
C TYR A 137 15.61 -6.02 9.56
N ALA A 138 16.71 -6.36 8.90
CA ALA A 138 17.69 -7.34 9.35
C ALA A 138 18.78 -6.63 10.16
N GLN A 139 18.78 -6.83 11.48
CA GLN A 139 19.61 -6.05 12.42
C GLN A 139 21.11 -6.15 12.16
N LYS A 140 21.59 -7.32 11.67
CA LYS A 140 23.02 -7.54 11.42
C LYS A 140 23.52 -6.94 10.11
N GLU A 141 22.63 -6.78 9.15
CA GLU A 141 22.93 -6.27 7.81
C GLU A 141 22.71 -4.76 7.70
N ALA A 142 22.04 -4.19 8.70
CA ALA A 142 21.66 -2.78 8.70
C ALA A 142 22.88 -1.87 8.85
N PRO A 143 22.95 -0.75 8.12
CA PRO A 143 23.95 0.28 8.31
C PRO A 143 23.72 1.06 9.61
N ASP A 144 24.69 1.90 9.96
CA ASP A 144 24.61 2.78 11.13
C ASP A 144 24.03 4.14 10.73
N PHE A 145 22.74 4.34 10.92
CA PHE A 145 22.04 5.60 10.62
C PHE A 145 22.40 6.70 11.64
N LYS A 146 23.59 7.28 11.53
CA LYS A 146 24.20 8.21 12.51
C LYS A 146 23.37 9.45 12.80
N ASP A 147 22.63 9.96 11.82
CA ASP A 147 21.77 11.15 11.96
C ASP A 147 20.48 10.90 12.74
N TYR A 148 20.25 9.63 13.14
CA TYR A 148 19.06 9.20 13.88
C TYR A 148 19.45 8.66 15.27
N PRO A 149 19.54 9.53 16.29
CA PRO A 149 20.02 9.15 17.61
C PRO A 149 19.06 8.18 18.36
N TYR A 150 17.80 8.10 17.94
CA TYR A 150 16.82 7.22 18.55
C TYR A 150 16.45 6.08 17.61
N LYS A 151 16.69 4.86 18.09
CA LYS A 151 16.44 3.64 17.34
C LYS A 151 15.77 2.60 18.23
N ILE A 152 14.66 2.03 17.75
CA ILE A 152 13.99 0.91 18.40
C ILE A 152 13.79 -0.20 17.37
N PHE A 153 14.26 -1.40 17.71
CA PHE A 153 14.06 -2.61 16.93
C PHE A 153 13.20 -3.61 17.71
N LYS A 154 12.23 -4.21 17.06
CA LYS A 154 11.41 -5.31 17.60
C LYS A 154 11.39 -6.45 16.59
N PRO A 155 11.92 -7.63 16.94
CA PRO A 155 11.89 -8.78 16.06
C PRO A 155 10.46 -9.30 15.90
N TYR A 156 10.14 -9.84 14.73
CA TYR A 156 8.83 -10.47 14.48
C TYR A 156 8.62 -11.75 15.30
N VAL A 157 9.66 -12.49 15.52
CA VAL A 157 9.64 -13.70 16.35
C VAL A 157 10.66 -13.58 17.48
N SER A 158 10.38 -14.23 18.62
CA SER A 158 11.28 -14.24 19.77
C SER A 158 12.69 -14.67 19.34
N ARG A 159 13.71 -13.89 19.74
CA ARG A 159 15.13 -14.08 19.35
C ARG A 159 15.39 -14.01 17.84
N GLY A 160 14.45 -13.49 17.03
CA GLY A 160 14.63 -13.26 15.60
C GLY A 160 15.59 -12.10 15.31
N GLN A 161 16.19 -12.12 14.12
CA GLN A 161 17.11 -11.08 13.64
C GLN A 161 16.43 -10.15 12.62
N ILE A 162 15.23 -10.47 12.19
CA ILE A 162 14.42 -9.70 11.25
C ILE A 162 13.17 -9.22 11.98
N GLY A 163 12.81 -7.96 11.78
CA GLY A 163 11.67 -7.36 12.46
C GLY A 163 11.30 -6.00 11.92
N SER A 164 10.56 -5.25 12.72
CA SER A 164 10.29 -3.83 12.48
C SER A 164 11.33 -2.98 13.22
N CYS A 165 11.79 -1.91 12.56
CA CYS A 165 12.68 -0.93 13.17
C CYS A 165 12.12 0.47 12.93
N ILE A 166 12.21 1.33 13.95
CA ILE A 166 11.95 2.77 13.84
C ILE A 166 13.25 3.48 14.19
N ILE A 167 13.72 4.35 13.29
CA ILE A 167 14.77 5.32 13.57
C ILE A 167 14.16 6.72 13.55
N SER A 168 14.63 7.61 14.42
CA SER A 168 14.01 8.91 14.62
C SER A 168 15.03 9.98 15.05
N LYS A 169 14.81 11.22 14.61
CA LYS A 169 15.47 12.41 15.14
C LYS A 169 14.86 12.85 16.48
N PHE A 170 13.67 12.35 16.82
CA PHE A 170 12.96 12.66 18.08
C PHE A 170 13.05 11.50 19.07
N PRO A 171 13.07 11.79 20.39
CA PRO A 171 12.97 10.76 21.41
C PRO A 171 11.75 9.87 21.24
N LEU A 172 11.96 8.55 21.27
CA LEU A 172 10.92 7.54 21.22
C LEU A 172 10.74 6.92 22.61
N PHE A 173 9.49 6.71 23.01
CA PHE A 173 9.16 6.11 24.32
C PHE A 173 7.94 5.19 24.19
N ASN A 174 7.56 4.51 25.28
CA ASN A 174 6.39 3.64 25.36
C ASN A 174 6.26 2.69 24.16
N SER A 175 7.35 1.98 23.82
CA SER A 175 7.37 1.10 22.65
C SER A 175 7.01 -0.34 23.00
N ASN A 176 6.22 -1.00 22.15
CA ASN A 176 5.91 -2.41 22.29
C ASN A 176 5.82 -3.12 20.93
N SER A 177 5.97 -4.46 20.97
CA SER A 177 5.76 -5.32 19.81
C SER A 177 4.28 -5.52 19.55
N ILE A 178 3.95 -5.71 18.28
CA ILE A 178 2.65 -6.18 17.79
C ILE A 178 2.88 -7.55 17.18
N SER A 179 2.30 -8.57 17.79
CA SER A 179 2.36 -9.94 17.30
C SER A 179 0.98 -10.36 16.84
N PHE A 180 0.92 -11.06 15.71
CA PHE A 180 -0.30 -11.64 15.18
C PHE A 180 -0.33 -13.14 15.45
N GLU A 181 -1.51 -13.68 15.78
CA GLU A 181 -1.70 -15.11 15.94
C GLU A 181 -1.42 -15.85 14.61
N ALA A 182 -0.78 -16.99 14.70
CA ALA A 182 -0.45 -17.87 13.57
C ALA A 182 0.36 -17.21 12.43
N SER A 183 1.13 -16.16 12.72
CA SER A 183 1.97 -15.46 11.74
C SER A 183 3.39 -15.24 12.25
N THR A 184 4.34 -15.22 11.32
CA THR A 184 5.73 -14.79 11.59
C THR A 184 5.94 -13.32 11.26
N ASN A 185 4.92 -12.61 10.76
CA ASN A 185 4.91 -11.18 10.54
C ASN A 185 4.33 -10.47 11.77
N GLY A 186 4.53 -9.18 11.86
CA GLY A 186 4.09 -8.40 13.01
C GLY A 186 4.49 -6.95 12.87
N GLY A 187 4.63 -6.27 13.99
CA GLY A 187 5.00 -4.87 13.97
C GLY A 187 5.44 -4.37 15.34
N MET A 188 5.41 -3.08 15.45
CA MET A 188 5.65 -2.36 16.70
C MET A 188 4.92 -1.03 16.70
N TYR A 189 4.79 -0.46 17.88
CA TYR A 189 4.51 0.96 18.04
C TYR A 189 5.54 1.63 18.94
N ALA A 190 5.65 2.93 18.81
CA ALA A 190 6.35 3.81 19.72
C ALA A 190 5.61 5.15 19.80
N ASP A 191 5.67 5.80 20.94
CA ASP A 191 5.17 7.14 21.13
C ASP A 191 6.32 8.15 21.00
N PHE A 192 6.02 9.35 20.51
CA PHE A 192 6.94 10.48 20.47
C PHE A 192 6.18 11.79 20.75
N LEU A 193 6.92 12.80 21.16
CA LEU A 193 6.35 14.13 21.36
C LEU A 193 6.57 15.00 20.13
N TRP A 194 5.48 15.58 19.65
CA TRP A 194 5.52 16.67 18.69
C TRP A 194 4.99 17.94 19.33
N LYS A 195 5.89 18.91 19.53
CA LYS A 195 5.61 20.09 20.35
C LYS A 195 5.20 19.65 21.77
N LYS A 196 3.92 19.72 22.14
CA LYS A 196 3.38 19.35 23.46
C LYS A 196 2.49 18.10 23.42
N ASP A 197 2.21 17.59 22.21
CA ASP A 197 1.27 16.50 22.03
C ASP A 197 1.99 15.17 21.83
N THR A 198 1.42 14.11 22.40
CA THR A 198 1.91 12.75 22.17
C THR A 198 1.25 12.19 20.92
N LEU A 199 2.07 11.73 19.99
CA LEU A 199 1.64 10.98 18.80
C LEU A 199 2.11 9.54 18.91
N ARG A 200 1.29 8.62 18.45
CA ARG A 200 1.64 7.20 18.34
C ARG A 200 1.99 6.83 16.90
N LEU A 201 3.14 6.26 16.75
CA LEU A 201 3.63 5.74 15.47
C LEU A 201 3.55 4.22 15.47
N TYR A 202 2.85 3.66 14.50
CA TYR A 202 2.81 2.23 14.23
C TYR A 202 3.67 1.91 13.02
N ASN A 203 4.41 0.82 13.12
CA ASN A 203 5.19 0.22 12.03
C ASN A 203 4.80 -1.25 11.93
N VAL A 204 4.00 -1.61 10.92
CA VAL A 204 3.34 -2.93 10.84
C VAL A 204 3.61 -3.59 9.49
N HIS A 205 3.92 -4.88 9.54
CA HIS A 205 4.08 -5.75 8.38
C HIS A 205 3.07 -6.90 8.47
N PHE A 206 2.08 -6.89 7.60
CA PHE A 206 1.02 -7.90 7.53
C PHE A 206 1.49 -9.13 6.74
N GLU A 207 0.71 -10.22 6.82
CA GLU A 207 1.05 -11.50 6.17
C GLU A 207 1.31 -11.35 4.69
N SER A 208 2.41 -11.96 4.22
CA SER A 208 2.84 -11.91 2.82
C SER A 208 2.29 -13.06 2.01
N MET A 209 1.89 -12.78 0.77
CA MET A 209 1.49 -13.83 -0.17
C MET A 209 2.63 -14.75 -0.59
N ARG A 210 3.91 -14.31 -0.41
CA ARG A 210 5.12 -15.07 -0.76
C ARG A 210 5.01 -15.70 -2.15
N ILE A 211 4.57 -14.91 -3.13
CA ILE A 211 4.49 -15.32 -4.54
C ILE A 211 5.82 -14.93 -5.17
N ASP A 212 6.58 -15.93 -5.65
CA ASP A 212 7.81 -15.64 -6.39
C ASP A 212 7.46 -15.31 -7.84
N SER A 213 7.94 -14.16 -8.33
CA SER A 213 7.77 -13.74 -9.72
C SER A 213 8.46 -14.67 -10.73
N LYS A 214 9.32 -15.57 -10.25
CA LYS A 214 10.00 -16.58 -11.07
C LYS A 214 9.17 -17.85 -11.27
N ASP A 215 8.08 -18.02 -10.54
CA ASP A 215 7.18 -19.15 -10.75
C ASP A 215 6.52 -19.02 -12.13
N THR A 216 6.73 -20.00 -12.99
CA THR A 216 6.22 -19.99 -14.36
C THR A 216 4.71 -20.10 -14.38
N LEU A 217 4.03 -19.03 -14.80
CA LEU A 217 2.58 -18.83 -14.78
C LEU A 217 1.77 -19.72 -15.76
N ILE A 218 2.32 -20.81 -16.30
CA ILE A 218 1.74 -21.50 -17.46
C ILE A 218 0.96 -22.78 -17.11
N ALA A 219 1.04 -23.29 -15.88
CA ALA A 219 0.35 -24.54 -15.50
C ALA A 219 -0.97 -24.31 -14.77
N ALA A 220 -2.05 -25.00 -15.17
CA ALA A 220 -3.37 -24.92 -14.51
C ALA A 220 -3.32 -25.21 -13.00
N GLU A 221 -2.42 -26.12 -12.55
CA GLU A 221 -2.17 -26.40 -11.15
C GLU A 221 -1.61 -25.17 -10.39
N TYR A 222 -0.78 -24.35 -11.04
CA TYR A 222 -0.26 -23.13 -10.45
C TYR A 222 -1.39 -22.13 -10.15
N TYR A 223 -2.32 -21.93 -11.08
CA TYR A 223 -3.47 -21.05 -10.87
C TYR A 223 -4.37 -21.53 -9.73
N GLN A 224 -4.59 -22.82 -9.59
CA GLN A 224 -5.37 -23.36 -8.47
C GLN A 224 -4.65 -23.11 -7.14
N LYS A 225 -3.34 -23.43 -7.06
CA LYS A 225 -2.53 -23.19 -5.85
C LYS A 225 -2.49 -21.69 -5.50
N LEU A 226 -2.29 -20.83 -6.51
CA LEU A 226 -2.29 -19.37 -6.33
C LEU A 226 -3.64 -18.88 -5.80
N ARG A 227 -4.76 -19.34 -6.35
CA ARG A 227 -6.10 -18.96 -5.89
C ARG A 227 -6.35 -19.36 -4.44
N VAL A 228 -5.96 -20.58 -4.06
CA VAL A 228 -6.09 -21.06 -2.67
C VAL A 228 -5.25 -20.19 -1.75
N LYS A 229 -4.00 -19.96 -2.10
CA LYS A 229 -3.05 -19.12 -1.33
C LYS A 229 -3.55 -17.69 -1.16
N ILE A 230 -4.03 -17.04 -2.23
CA ILE A 230 -4.62 -15.69 -2.17
C ILE A 230 -5.80 -15.67 -1.18
N LYS A 231 -6.66 -16.68 -1.21
CA LYS A 231 -7.81 -16.78 -0.30
C LYS A 231 -7.37 -16.93 1.15
N GLU A 232 -6.43 -17.83 1.42
CA GLU A 232 -5.91 -18.10 2.77
C GLU A 232 -5.22 -16.85 3.35
N VAL A 233 -4.29 -16.26 2.59
CA VAL A 233 -3.54 -15.07 3.05
C VAL A 233 -4.47 -13.87 3.24
N SER A 234 -5.43 -13.66 2.33
CA SER A 234 -6.41 -12.58 2.50
C SER A 234 -7.27 -12.75 3.75
N HIS A 235 -7.59 -14.01 4.14
CA HIS A 235 -8.28 -14.28 5.39
C HIS A 235 -7.41 -13.95 6.60
N ILE A 236 -6.16 -14.41 6.60
CA ILE A 236 -5.18 -14.10 7.67
C ILE A 236 -4.99 -12.58 7.80
N GLN A 237 -4.78 -11.86 6.72
CA GLN A 237 -4.62 -10.40 6.73
C GLN A 237 -5.86 -9.70 7.32
N LYS A 238 -7.06 -10.19 7.03
CA LYS A 238 -8.29 -9.64 7.58
C LYS A 238 -8.34 -9.80 9.11
N GLU A 239 -8.00 -11.00 9.62
CA GLU A 239 -7.91 -11.25 11.06
C GLU A 239 -6.82 -10.38 11.71
N GLN A 240 -5.66 -10.24 11.07
CA GLN A 240 -4.60 -9.36 11.53
C GLN A 240 -5.05 -7.89 11.63
N VAL A 241 -5.81 -7.39 10.66
CA VAL A 241 -6.37 -6.02 10.70
C VAL A 241 -7.37 -5.86 11.85
N VAL A 242 -8.19 -6.88 12.13
CA VAL A 242 -9.10 -6.89 13.30
C VAL A 242 -8.29 -6.82 14.61
N GLN A 243 -7.26 -7.67 14.76
CA GLN A 243 -6.37 -7.69 15.93
C GLN A 243 -5.65 -6.34 16.09
N PHE A 244 -5.14 -5.77 14.99
CA PHE A 244 -4.49 -4.45 15.00
C PHE A 244 -5.44 -3.34 15.45
N ASN A 245 -6.65 -3.29 14.90
CA ASN A 245 -7.65 -2.29 15.29
C ASN A 245 -8.08 -2.42 16.77
N ALA A 246 -8.09 -3.64 17.33
CA ALA A 246 -8.34 -3.86 18.75
C ALA A 246 -7.21 -3.30 19.65
N ILE A 247 -5.95 -3.37 19.19
CA ILE A 247 -4.79 -2.77 19.90
C ILE A 247 -4.90 -1.24 19.86
N LYS A 248 -5.21 -0.67 18.69
CA LYS A 248 -5.35 0.78 18.47
C LYS A 248 -6.40 1.41 19.39
N ASN A 249 -7.53 0.75 19.57
CA ASN A 249 -8.66 1.30 20.37
C ASN A 249 -8.37 1.45 21.88
N ARG A 250 -7.13 1.16 22.33
CA ARG A 250 -6.73 1.28 23.74
C ARG A 250 -6.16 2.64 24.13
N HIS A 251 -6.11 3.62 23.22
CA HIS A 251 -5.62 4.97 23.50
C HIS A 251 -6.27 6.01 22.57
N ASP A 252 -6.22 7.28 22.96
CA ASP A 252 -6.81 8.42 22.24
C ASP A 252 -5.77 9.31 21.52
N TYR A 253 -4.49 8.91 21.52
CA TYR A 253 -3.46 9.68 20.82
C TYR A 253 -3.70 9.68 19.33
N PRO A 254 -3.45 10.80 18.64
CA PRO A 254 -3.38 10.79 17.19
C PRO A 254 -2.32 9.81 16.72
N GLU A 255 -2.62 9.12 15.64
CA GLU A 255 -1.77 8.03 15.15
C GLU A 255 -1.25 8.27 13.73
N ILE A 256 -0.06 7.76 13.48
CA ILE A 256 0.53 7.59 12.16
C ILE A 256 0.82 6.10 12.01
N ILE A 257 0.38 5.49 10.92
CA ILE A 257 0.58 4.07 10.64
C ILE A 257 1.39 3.95 9.37
N CYS A 258 2.60 3.45 9.49
CA CYS A 258 3.45 3.03 8.40
C CYS A 258 3.30 1.51 8.24
N THR A 259 2.91 1.04 7.07
CA THR A 259 2.65 -0.39 6.90
C THR A 259 2.98 -0.89 5.52
N ASP A 260 3.55 -2.10 5.48
CA ASP A 260 3.43 -3.01 4.36
C ASP A 260 2.24 -3.94 4.63
N LEU A 261 1.15 -3.72 3.90
CA LEU A 261 -0.07 -4.52 4.02
C LEU A 261 0.02 -5.83 3.24
N ASN A 262 0.99 -5.96 2.33
CA ASN A 262 1.10 -7.07 1.38
C ASN A 262 -0.19 -7.33 0.58
N ASN A 263 -1.06 -6.33 0.48
CA ASN A 263 -2.29 -6.34 -0.30
C ASN A 263 -2.58 -4.94 -0.84
N ASN A 264 -3.28 -4.86 -1.95
CA ASN A 264 -3.52 -3.60 -2.63
C ASN A 264 -4.67 -2.79 -2.02
N ALA A 265 -4.80 -1.53 -2.45
CA ALA A 265 -5.81 -0.59 -2.00
C ALA A 265 -7.27 -0.99 -2.32
N PHE A 266 -7.48 -1.99 -3.17
CA PHE A 266 -8.81 -2.52 -3.52
C PHE A 266 -9.20 -3.73 -2.65
N SER A 267 -8.38 -4.11 -1.68
CA SER A 267 -8.64 -5.24 -0.79
C SER A 267 -9.52 -4.84 0.40
N LYS A 268 -10.26 -5.83 0.92
CA LYS A 268 -11.04 -5.63 2.15
C LYS A 268 -10.15 -5.33 3.35
N SER A 269 -8.95 -5.91 3.40
CA SER A 269 -7.97 -5.63 4.44
C SER A 269 -7.59 -4.14 4.46
N TYR A 270 -7.33 -3.55 3.28
CA TYR A 270 -7.07 -2.11 3.19
C TYR A 270 -8.28 -1.28 3.59
N LEU A 271 -9.47 -1.58 3.08
CA LEU A 271 -10.69 -0.83 3.41
C LEU A 271 -10.97 -0.83 4.92
N ASN A 272 -10.80 -1.99 5.57
CA ASN A 272 -10.97 -2.13 7.02
C ASN A 272 -9.85 -1.40 7.80
N LEU A 273 -8.61 -1.42 7.30
CA LEU A 273 -7.49 -0.72 7.92
C LEU A 273 -7.63 0.79 7.77
N LYS A 274 -8.10 1.27 6.61
CA LYS A 274 -8.31 2.69 6.31
C LYS A 274 -9.51 3.28 7.08
N GLN A 275 -10.44 2.46 7.55
CA GLN A 275 -11.67 2.96 8.18
C GLN A 275 -11.38 3.92 9.34
N GLY A 276 -11.91 5.16 9.25
CA GLY A 276 -11.69 6.22 10.23
C GLY A 276 -10.29 6.85 10.17
N ARG A 277 -9.54 6.66 9.07
CA ARG A 277 -8.20 7.22 8.83
C ARG A 277 -8.12 7.88 7.46
N GLN A 278 -7.16 8.78 7.32
CA GLN A 278 -6.75 9.35 6.04
C GLN A 278 -5.63 8.48 5.46
N ASP A 279 -5.62 8.31 4.14
CA ASP A 279 -4.50 7.71 3.40
C ASP A 279 -3.67 8.84 2.78
N ALA A 280 -2.42 8.95 3.16
CA ALA A 280 -1.55 10.04 2.71
C ALA A 280 -1.44 10.14 1.18
N PHE A 281 -1.52 9.00 0.47
CA PHE A 281 -1.56 8.99 -0.99
C PHE A 281 -2.86 9.61 -1.53
N LEU A 282 -4.01 9.33 -0.93
CA LEU A 282 -5.28 9.92 -1.37
C LEU A 282 -5.35 11.42 -1.10
N GLU A 283 -4.70 11.87 -0.03
CA GLU A 283 -4.68 13.29 0.35
C GLU A 283 -3.73 14.11 -0.53
N ARG A 284 -2.53 13.57 -0.85
CA ARG A 284 -1.44 14.33 -1.50
C ARG A 284 -0.56 13.50 -2.43
N GLY A 285 -1.04 12.39 -2.92
CA GLY A 285 -0.29 11.55 -3.85
C GLY A 285 -0.31 12.08 -5.28
N GLU A 286 0.55 11.50 -6.10
CA GLU A 286 0.67 11.77 -7.54
C GLU A 286 0.85 10.45 -8.30
N GLY A 287 0.20 10.36 -9.47
CA GLY A 287 0.30 9.20 -10.35
C GLY A 287 -0.34 7.94 -9.74
N PHE A 288 0.23 6.79 -10.03
CA PHE A 288 -0.27 5.49 -9.55
C PHE A 288 0.14 5.12 -8.13
N GLY A 289 1.07 5.82 -7.52
CA GLY A 289 1.56 5.55 -6.17
C GLY A 289 2.11 4.14 -5.96
N ALA A 290 2.47 3.43 -7.02
CA ALA A 290 2.89 2.04 -6.98
C ALA A 290 4.17 1.85 -6.15
N THR A 291 4.09 0.99 -5.14
CA THR A 291 5.21 0.70 -4.22
C THR A 291 5.87 -0.64 -4.49
N TYR A 292 5.19 -1.54 -5.22
CA TYR A 292 5.66 -2.89 -5.54
C TYR A 292 5.34 -3.24 -6.99
N ASP A 293 6.28 -3.86 -7.71
CA ASP A 293 6.10 -4.27 -9.11
C ASP A 293 5.83 -5.80 -9.16
N PHE A 294 4.56 -6.20 -9.18
CA PHE A 294 4.15 -7.59 -9.29
C PHE A 294 3.97 -8.01 -10.75
N LEU A 295 4.81 -8.90 -11.26
CA LEU A 295 4.73 -9.43 -12.63
C LEU A 295 4.53 -8.30 -13.68
N TYR A 296 5.28 -7.21 -13.54
CA TYR A 296 5.16 -5.98 -14.35
C TYR A 296 3.88 -5.16 -14.09
N PHE A 297 3.03 -5.59 -13.15
CA PHE A 297 1.85 -4.84 -12.76
C PHE A 297 2.16 -4.01 -11.50
N PRO A 298 2.06 -2.67 -11.57
CA PRO A 298 2.38 -1.81 -10.44
C PRO A 298 1.28 -1.89 -9.38
N LEU A 299 1.62 -2.32 -8.17
CA LEU A 299 0.71 -2.38 -7.03
C LEU A 299 1.13 -1.38 -5.95
N ARG A 300 0.16 -0.78 -5.29
CA ARG A 300 0.36 -0.03 -4.04
C ARG A 300 -0.04 -0.91 -2.87
N ILE A 301 0.95 -1.40 -2.13
CA ILE A 301 0.81 -2.32 -1.00
C ILE A 301 1.39 -1.77 0.30
N ASP A 302 2.16 -0.68 0.21
CA ASP A 302 2.67 0.07 1.34
C ASP A 302 1.84 1.35 1.53
N PHE A 303 1.55 1.69 2.78
CA PHE A 303 0.66 2.80 3.12
C PHE A 303 1.21 3.61 4.30
N ILE A 304 0.96 4.93 4.26
CA ILE A 304 1.02 5.81 5.41
C ILE A 304 -0.40 6.29 5.68
N LEU A 305 -0.98 5.84 6.79
CA LEU A 305 -2.32 6.24 7.22
C LEU A 305 -2.21 7.13 8.45
N THR A 306 -3.09 8.10 8.57
CA THR A 306 -3.09 9.05 9.69
C THR A 306 -4.46 9.20 10.32
N SER A 307 -4.48 9.58 11.59
CA SER A 307 -5.71 10.08 12.24
C SER A 307 -6.27 11.27 11.47
N PRO A 308 -7.61 11.44 11.39
CA PRO A 308 -8.24 12.58 10.70
C PRO A 308 -7.89 13.95 11.30
N LYS A 309 -7.33 13.96 12.53
CA LYS A 309 -6.85 15.18 13.21
C LYS A 309 -5.52 15.71 12.64
N LEU A 310 -4.78 14.89 11.89
CA LEU A 310 -3.49 15.26 11.32
C LEU A 310 -3.67 15.72 9.86
N ASN A 311 -2.97 16.77 9.47
CA ASN A 311 -3.00 17.25 8.08
C ASN A 311 -1.85 16.61 7.29
N VAL A 312 -2.13 15.93 6.19
CA VAL A 312 -1.12 15.47 5.24
C VAL A 312 -0.81 16.63 4.29
N LEU A 313 0.42 17.13 4.33
CA LEU A 313 0.87 18.26 3.51
C LEU A 313 1.49 17.83 2.18
N SER A 314 2.18 16.69 2.17
CA SER A 314 2.73 16.09 0.95
C SER A 314 2.86 14.58 1.09
N TYR A 315 2.93 13.91 -0.06
CA TYR A 315 3.22 12.48 -0.16
C TYR A 315 4.15 12.24 -1.35
N LYS A 316 5.07 11.27 -1.21
CA LYS A 316 5.97 10.89 -2.29
C LYS A 316 6.25 9.40 -2.30
N THR A 317 6.12 8.77 -3.46
CA THR A 317 6.68 7.45 -3.74
C THR A 317 8.06 7.63 -4.37
N HIS A 318 9.12 7.13 -3.72
CA HIS A 318 10.49 7.30 -4.17
C HIS A 318 10.86 6.20 -5.18
N ARG A 319 11.37 6.61 -6.36
CA ARG A 319 11.70 5.69 -7.47
C ARG A 319 13.13 5.16 -7.36
N VAL A 320 13.46 4.53 -6.23
CA VAL A 320 14.76 3.87 -6.02
C VAL A 320 14.61 2.35 -6.09
N LYS A 321 15.63 1.65 -6.62
CA LYS A 321 15.64 0.18 -6.81
C LYS A 321 16.64 -0.47 -5.84
N LEU A 322 16.40 -0.31 -4.54
CA LEU A 322 17.25 -0.84 -3.47
C LEU A 322 16.55 -1.94 -2.64
N SER A 323 15.28 -2.17 -2.93
CA SER A 323 14.42 -3.24 -2.45
C SER A 323 13.44 -3.60 -3.58
N ASP A 324 12.65 -4.63 -3.44
CA ASP A 324 11.47 -4.90 -4.27
C ASP A 324 10.30 -3.94 -3.94
N HIS A 325 10.35 -3.30 -2.77
CA HIS A 325 9.46 -2.20 -2.41
C HIS A 325 10.12 -0.84 -2.68
N LYS A 326 9.29 0.14 -3.03
CA LYS A 326 9.67 1.55 -3.16
C LYS A 326 9.34 2.27 -1.86
N PRO A 327 10.28 3.06 -1.29
CA PRO A 327 9.99 3.86 -0.10
C PRO A 327 8.89 4.86 -0.38
N ILE A 328 8.05 5.11 0.62
CA ILE A 328 7.05 6.17 0.61
C ILE A 328 7.30 7.13 1.77
N SER A 329 7.06 8.41 1.55
CA SER A 329 7.16 9.42 2.61
C SER A 329 5.97 10.37 2.58
N ALA A 330 5.63 10.91 3.75
CA ALA A 330 4.62 11.94 3.90
C ALA A 330 5.11 13.02 4.86
N LEU A 331 4.79 14.27 4.55
CA LEU A 331 4.94 15.39 5.47
C LEU A 331 3.60 15.59 6.19
N ILE A 332 3.63 15.49 7.51
CA ILE A 332 2.43 15.47 8.35
C ILE A 332 2.51 16.62 9.34
N GLN A 333 1.42 17.36 9.47
CA GLN A 333 1.30 18.48 10.40
C GLN A 333 0.21 18.20 11.42
N TRP A 334 0.48 18.55 12.66
CA TRP A 334 -0.54 18.72 13.69
C TRP A 334 -1.14 20.13 13.57
N PRO A 335 -2.47 20.28 13.55
CA PRO A 335 -3.13 21.58 13.43
C PRO A 335 -2.80 22.53 14.59
#